data_aa8f62b593f20007c7ae0c23cee1289f
#
_entry.id   aa8f62b593f20007c7ae0c23cee1289f
#
_cell.length_a   1.000
_cell.length_b   1.000
_cell.length_c   1.000
_cell.angle_alpha   90.00
_cell.angle_beta   90.00
_cell.angle_gamma   90.00
#
_symmetry.space_group_name_H-M   'P 1'
#
loop_
_entity.id
_entity.type
_entity.pdbx_description
1 polymer ?
#
loop_
_entity_poly.entity_id
_entity_poly.type
_entity_poly.pdbx_seq_one_letter_code
_entity_poly.pdbx_strand_id
1 'polypeptide(L)'
;VDTIINDGVLPNNTIGISIDDADKSFIEVAWPLFKENNIPVTLFVTTKTIVKNSKNYIDWDQIRQLEKEGVTIGAHSHTHAHLPDLSIKEVIEEIELSNKIFLKELGKTPNLFAYPYGETSEEIFQIMKDYNYKVAFGQHSGVINETSNMYYLPRFSLNEKYGEIDRVKFAATSKGLGVYDFIPINPTIKENPPFIGFSLLDQKLS
;
A
#
# COMPACT_ATOMS: atom_id res chain seq x y z
N VAL A 1 -2.31 10.74 2.47
CA VAL A 1 -1.42 10.43 1.34
C VAL A 1 -1.17 11.68 0.50
N ASP A 2 -2.18 12.46 0.15
CA ASP A 2 -2.03 13.67 -0.67
C ASP A 2 -0.99 14.65 -0.10
N THR A 3 -0.93 14.79 1.21
CA THR A 3 0.07 15.61 1.89
C THR A 3 1.50 15.12 1.63
N ILE A 4 1.72 13.80 1.63
CA ILE A 4 3.03 13.20 1.34
C ILE A 4 3.39 13.42 -0.13
N ILE A 5 2.43 13.21 -1.05
CA ILE A 5 2.65 13.37 -2.49
C ILE A 5 3.01 14.81 -2.88
N ASN A 6 2.48 15.78 -2.14
CA ASN A 6 2.65 17.21 -2.42
C ASN A 6 3.70 17.89 -1.50
N ASP A 7 4.65 17.14 -0.97
CA ASP A 7 5.71 17.62 -0.06
C ASP A 7 5.19 18.44 1.14
N GLY A 8 3.98 18.13 1.57
CA GLY A 8 3.36 18.77 2.72
C GLY A 8 3.87 18.23 4.05
N VAL A 9 3.84 19.07 5.08
CA VAL A 9 4.21 18.66 6.44
C VAL A 9 3.04 17.96 7.11
N LEU A 10 3.26 16.73 7.54
CA LEU A 10 2.30 15.99 8.36
C LEU A 10 2.41 16.40 9.83
N PRO A 11 1.30 16.49 10.55
CA PRO A 11 1.34 16.59 12.00
C PRO A 11 2.11 15.43 12.63
N ASN A 12 2.75 15.66 13.77
CA ASN A 12 3.40 14.59 14.51
C ASN A 12 2.41 13.47 14.87
N ASN A 13 2.86 12.23 14.82
CA ASN A 13 2.06 11.04 15.08
C ASN A 13 0.87 10.86 14.11
N THR A 14 0.98 11.32 12.86
CA THR A 14 -0.02 11.04 11.84
C THR A 14 -0.03 9.55 11.51
N ILE A 15 -1.21 8.94 11.51
CA ILE A 15 -1.44 7.54 11.16
C ILE A 15 -2.27 7.48 9.89
N GLY A 16 -1.82 6.72 8.89
CA GLY A 16 -2.61 6.34 7.74
C GLY A 16 -3.17 4.93 7.91
N ILE A 17 -4.42 4.72 7.52
CA ILE A 17 -5.07 3.41 7.55
C ILE A 17 -5.33 2.95 6.12
N SER A 18 -4.97 1.72 5.82
CA SER A 18 -5.28 1.08 4.55
C SER A 18 -5.82 -0.34 4.76
N ILE A 19 -6.66 -0.77 3.84
CA ILE A 19 -7.27 -2.10 3.79
C ILE A 19 -6.93 -2.68 2.42
N ASP A 20 -6.44 -3.90 2.38
CA ASP A 20 -6.15 -4.62 1.13
C ASP A 20 -7.31 -5.56 0.75
N ASP A 21 -7.35 -6.03 -0.51
CA ASP A 21 -8.21 -7.06 -1.09
C ASP A 21 -9.68 -6.73 -1.32
N ALA A 22 -10.22 -5.72 -0.67
CA ALA A 22 -11.63 -5.36 -0.76
C ALA A 22 -12.61 -6.47 -0.31
N ASP A 23 -12.27 -7.16 0.80
CA ASP A 23 -13.15 -8.13 1.44
C ASP A 23 -14.47 -7.48 1.90
N LYS A 24 -15.53 -8.27 1.92
CA LYS A 24 -16.86 -7.80 2.26
C LYS A 24 -17.00 -7.33 3.70
N SER A 25 -16.19 -7.89 4.60
CA SER A 25 -16.12 -7.46 6.00
C SER A 25 -15.73 -5.98 6.16
N PHE A 26 -14.99 -5.42 5.19
CA PHE A 26 -14.69 -4.00 5.20
C PHE A 26 -15.96 -3.14 5.20
N ILE A 27 -16.88 -3.37 4.24
CA ILE A 27 -18.11 -2.58 4.13
C ILE A 27 -19.14 -2.91 5.22
N GLU A 28 -19.13 -4.17 5.69
CA GLU A 28 -20.11 -4.64 6.68
C GLU A 28 -19.72 -4.28 8.11
N VAL A 29 -18.44 -4.20 8.43
CA VAL A 29 -17.95 -4.04 9.82
C VAL A 29 -17.07 -2.81 9.97
N ALA A 30 -16.00 -2.67 9.19
CA ALA A 30 -15.00 -1.64 9.43
C ALA A 30 -15.44 -0.26 8.94
N TRP A 31 -15.99 -0.16 7.74
CA TRP A 31 -16.37 1.13 7.16
C TRP A 31 -17.40 1.91 7.98
N PRO A 32 -18.48 1.32 8.52
CA PRO A 32 -19.39 2.04 9.41
C PRO A 32 -18.69 2.72 10.59
N LEU A 33 -17.73 2.04 11.22
CA LEU A 33 -16.96 2.58 12.34
C LEU A 33 -16.03 3.72 11.90
N PHE A 34 -15.32 3.57 10.77
CA PHE A 34 -14.46 4.62 10.23
C PHE A 34 -15.26 5.86 9.85
N LYS A 35 -16.40 5.67 9.19
CA LYS A 35 -17.29 6.75 8.77
C LYS A 35 -17.86 7.53 9.97
N GLU A 36 -18.37 6.83 10.99
CA GLU A 36 -18.89 7.44 12.22
C GLU A 36 -17.83 8.30 12.93
N ASN A 37 -16.58 7.84 12.93
CA ASN A 37 -15.48 8.54 13.60
C ASN A 37 -14.70 9.49 12.67
N ASN A 38 -15.14 9.70 11.42
CA ASN A 38 -14.48 10.53 10.42
C ASN A 38 -13.01 10.13 10.18
N ILE A 39 -12.71 8.82 10.20
CA ILE A 39 -11.37 8.29 9.97
C ILE A 39 -11.18 8.02 8.48
N PRO A 40 -10.25 8.74 7.81
CA PRO A 40 -9.96 8.49 6.39
C PRO A 40 -9.27 7.14 6.21
N VAL A 41 -9.63 6.42 5.15
CA VAL A 41 -9.09 5.10 4.83
C VAL A 41 -8.82 4.97 3.34
N THR A 42 -7.77 4.21 2.99
CA THR A 42 -7.48 3.80 1.62
C THR A 42 -7.84 2.33 1.45
N LEU A 43 -8.61 1.99 0.42
CA LEU A 43 -8.94 0.63 0.05
C LEU A 43 -8.17 0.23 -1.21
N PHE A 44 -7.29 -0.75 -1.09
CA PHE A 44 -6.54 -1.32 -2.21
C PHE A 44 -7.29 -2.50 -2.83
N VAL A 45 -7.57 -2.42 -4.12
CA VAL A 45 -8.50 -3.32 -4.81
C VAL A 45 -7.78 -4.22 -5.81
N THR A 46 -7.91 -5.54 -5.64
CA THR A 46 -7.51 -6.56 -6.61
C THR A 46 -8.63 -6.74 -7.64
N THR A 47 -8.40 -6.27 -8.87
CA THR A 47 -9.51 -6.08 -9.82
C THR A 47 -10.16 -7.37 -10.31
N LYS A 48 -9.46 -8.51 -10.33
CA LYS A 48 -10.01 -9.81 -10.74
C LYS A 48 -11.02 -10.39 -9.75
N THR A 49 -10.88 -10.06 -8.46
CA THR A 49 -11.77 -10.59 -7.41
C THR A 49 -13.10 -9.86 -7.35
N ILE A 50 -13.18 -8.65 -7.94
CA ILE A 50 -14.37 -7.80 -7.88
C ILE A 50 -15.38 -8.25 -8.93
N VAL A 51 -16.26 -9.14 -8.53
CA VAL A 51 -17.34 -9.66 -9.37
C VAL A 51 -18.70 -9.39 -8.73
N LYS A 52 -19.72 -9.16 -9.57
CA LYS A 52 -21.07 -8.89 -9.09
C LYS A 52 -21.61 -10.05 -8.25
N ASN A 53 -22.20 -9.72 -7.11
CA ASN A 53 -22.76 -10.70 -6.15
C ASN A 53 -21.72 -11.69 -5.59
N SER A 54 -20.46 -11.30 -5.48
CA SER A 54 -19.46 -12.08 -4.74
C SER A 54 -19.93 -12.32 -3.31
N LYS A 55 -19.64 -13.51 -2.77
CA LYS A 55 -19.90 -13.81 -1.34
C LYS A 55 -18.83 -13.20 -0.43
N ASN A 56 -17.61 -13.07 -0.93
CA ASN A 56 -16.43 -12.70 -0.12
C ASN A 56 -15.97 -11.26 -0.36
N TYR A 57 -16.16 -10.74 -1.56
CA TYR A 57 -15.65 -9.41 -1.95
C TYR A 57 -16.79 -8.44 -2.25
N ILE A 58 -16.54 -7.16 -2.07
CA ILE A 58 -17.44 -6.08 -2.50
C ILE A 58 -17.46 -6.00 -4.02
N ASP A 59 -18.50 -5.42 -4.58
CA ASP A 59 -18.62 -5.23 -6.05
C ASP A 59 -18.30 -3.78 -6.46
N TRP A 60 -18.26 -3.52 -7.78
CA TRP A 60 -17.92 -2.20 -8.32
C TRP A 60 -18.97 -1.12 -7.97
N ASP A 61 -20.25 -1.47 -7.79
CA ASP A 61 -21.26 -0.53 -7.35
C ASP A 61 -20.99 -0.07 -5.91
N GLN A 62 -20.59 -1.00 -5.05
CA GLN A 62 -20.19 -0.73 -3.68
C GLN A 62 -18.88 0.08 -3.61
N ILE A 63 -17.88 -0.22 -4.46
CA ILE A 63 -16.64 0.57 -4.54
C ILE A 63 -16.93 2.01 -4.97
N ARG A 64 -17.80 2.22 -5.98
CA ARG A 64 -18.22 3.56 -6.38
C ARG A 64 -18.93 4.32 -5.27
N GLN A 65 -19.72 3.63 -4.47
CA GLN A 65 -20.39 4.24 -3.32
C GLN A 65 -19.39 4.62 -2.23
N LEU A 66 -18.45 3.73 -1.89
CA LEU A 66 -17.38 4.01 -0.93
C LEU A 66 -16.53 5.23 -1.34
N GLU A 67 -16.18 5.33 -2.63
CA GLU A 67 -15.44 6.48 -3.16
C GLU A 67 -16.22 7.80 -2.98
N LYS A 68 -17.53 7.81 -3.28
CA LYS A 68 -18.39 8.98 -3.04
C LYS A 68 -18.50 9.34 -1.56
N GLU A 69 -18.35 8.37 -0.69
CA GLU A 69 -18.37 8.55 0.77
C GLU A 69 -17.02 8.95 1.36
N GLY A 70 -15.98 9.11 0.52
CA GLY A 70 -14.67 9.60 0.92
C GLY A 70 -13.58 8.55 1.12
N VAL A 71 -13.84 7.26 0.80
CA VAL A 71 -12.79 6.23 0.77
C VAL A 71 -11.88 6.48 -0.43
N THR A 72 -10.57 6.54 -0.18
CA THR A 72 -9.59 6.59 -1.26
C THR A 72 -9.42 5.20 -1.87
N ILE A 73 -9.50 5.08 -3.21
CA ILE A 73 -9.32 3.81 -3.89
C ILE A 73 -7.91 3.73 -4.45
N GLY A 74 -7.19 2.65 -4.13
CA GLY A 74 -5.88 2.30 -4.63
C GLY A 74 -5.90 0.97 -5.40
N ALA A 75 -4.85 0.69 -6.17
CA ALA A 75 -4.70 -0.55 -6.92
C ALA A 75 -3.92 -1.61 -6.12
N HIS A 76 -4.30 -2.88 -6.30
CA HIS A 76 -3.66 -4.05 -5.69
C HIS A 76 -3.46 -5.17 -6.71
N SER A 77 -2.88 -4.83 -7.87
CA SER A 77 -2.73 -5.67 -9.07
C SER A 77 -4.06 -6.15 -9.68
N HIS A 78 -3.97 -7.01 -10.69
CA HIS A 78 -5.14 -7.65 -11.30
C HIS A 78 -5.48 -8.98 -10.62
N THR A 79 -4.50 -9.90 -10.52
CA THR A 79 -4.74 -11.27 -10.04
C THR A 79 -4.26 -11.53 -8.62
N HIS A 80 -3.63 -10.56 -7.95
CA HIS A 80 -2.95 -10.73 -6.66
C HIS A 80 -1.76 -11.71 -6.75
N ALA A 81 -1.00 -11.67 -7.86
CA ALA A 81 0.16 -12.52 -8.06
C ALA A 81 1.37 -12.06 -7.22
N HIS A 82 2.31 -12.97 -6.94
CA HIS A 82 3.66 -12.65 -6.46
C HIS A 82 4.44 -11.97 -7.58
N LEU A 83 4.39 -10.64 -7.64
CA LEU A 83 4.92 -9.87 -8.77
C LEU A 83 6.41 -10.15 -9.07
N PRO A 84 7.31 -10.35 -8.08
CA PRO A 84 8.70 -10.68 -8.35
C PRO A 84 8.92 -12.05 -9.01
N ASP A 85 7.94 -12.96 -8.94
CA ASP A 85 8.01 -14.29 -9.57
C ASP A 85 7.61 -14.26 -11.04
N LEU A 86 7.04 -13.14 -11.50
CA LEU A 86 6.60 -12.94 -12.87
C LEU A 86 7.73 -12.36 -13.73
N SER A 87 7.69 -12.61 -15.03
CA SER A 87 8.49 -11.85 -15.98
C SER A 87 8.03 -10.38 -16.02
N ILE A 88 8.92 -9.46 -16.39
CA ILE A 88 8.58 -8.03 -16.53
C ILE A 88 7.36 -7.81 -17.44
N LYS A 89 7.23 -8.61 -18.51
CA LYS A 89 6.08 -8.55 -19.41
C LYS A 89 4.78 -8.90 -18.68
N GLU A 90 4.78 -9.95 -17.87
CA GLU A 90 3.60 -10.37 -17.09
C GLU A 90 3.27 -9.34 -16.00
N VAL A 91 4.26 -8.73 -15.36
CA VAL A 91 4.04 -7.62 -14.41
C VAL A 91 3.35 -6.45 -15.12
N ILE A 92 3.81 -6.07 -16.32
CA ILE A 92 3.18 -5.02 -17.12
C ILE A 92 1.73 -5.39 -17.45
N GLU A 93 1.46 -6.63 -17.87
CA GLU A 93 0.10 -7.11 -18.15
C GLU A 93 -0.81 -7.04 -16.91
N GLU A 94 -0.33 -7.39 -15.72
CA GLU A 94 -1.04 -7.25 -14.45
C GLU A 94 -1.46 -5.78 -14.19
N ILE A 95 -0.54 -4.85 -14.40
CA ILE A 95 -0.78 -3.42 -14.18
C ILE A 95 -1.75 -2.86 -15.24
N GLU A 96 -1.54 -3.18 -16.52
CA GLU A 96 -2.39 -2.69 -17.61
C GLU A 96 -3.83 -3.21 -17.51
N LEU A 97 -4.01 -4.50 -17.19
CA LEU A 97 -5.34 -5.07 -16.99
C LEU A 97 -6.06 -4.42 -15.80
N SER A 98 -5.34 -4.24 -14.68
CA SER A 98 -5.86 -3.55 -13.52
C SER A 98 -6.30 -2.13 -13.88
N ASN A 99 -5.42 -1.33 -14.49
CA ASN A 99 -5.68 0.06 -14.87
C ASN A 99 -6.84 0.19 -15.87
N LYS A 100 -6.93 -0.72 -16.84
CA LYS A 100 -8.03 -0.77 -17.80
C LYS A 100 -9.39 -1.00 -17.12
N ILE A 101 -9.43 -1.87 -16.10
CA ILE A 101 -10.65 -2.13 -15.34
C ILE A 101 -11.02 -0.91 -14.50
N PHE A 102 -10.07 -0.31 -13.78
CA PHE A 102 -10.31 0.92 -13.02
C PHE A 102 -10.83 2.05 -13.91
N LEU A 103 -10.20 2.27 -15.07
CA LEU A 103 -10.65 3.30 -16.01
C LEU A 103 -12.09 3.03 -16.49
N LYS A 104 -12.45 1.77 -16.77
CA LYS A 104 -13.80 1.39 -17.16
C LYS A 104 -14.82 1.60 -16.04
N GLU A 105 -14.48 1.21 -14.81
CA GLU A 105 -15.43 1.15 -13.69
C GLU A 105 -15.52 2.47 -12.91
N LEU A 106 -14.41 3.22 -12.79
CA LEU A 106 -14.32 4.47 -12.01
C LEU A 106 -14.06 5.71 -12.87
N GLY A 107 -13.80 5.54 -14.19
CA GLY A 107 -13.46 6.65 -15.07
C GLY A 107 -12.04 7.21 -14.90
N LYS A 108 -11.24 6.62 -14.04
CA LYS A 108 -9.85 7.02 -13.75
C LYS A 108 -9.03 5.83 -13.26
N THR A 109 -7.70 5.93 -13.35
CA THR A 109 -6.77 4.99 -12.72
C THR A 109 -6.35 5.50 -11.34
N PRO A 110 -6.17 4.63 -10.33
CA PRO A 110 -5.59 5.02 -9.05
C PRO A 110 -4.15 5.49 -9.19
N ASN A 111 -3.73 6.41 -8.33
CA ASN A 111 -2.34 6.87 -8.23
C ASN A 111 -1.58 6.24 -7.05
N LEU A 112 -2.24 5.36 -6.29
CA LEU A 112 -1.69 4.61 -5.16
C LEU A 112 -1.70 3.12 -5.51
N PHE A 113 -0.63 2.43 -5.13
CA PHE A 113 -0.49 1.00 -5.31
C PHE A 113 -0.11 0.32 -4.00
N ALA A 114 -0.62 -0.87 -3.73
CA ALA A 114 -0.07 -1.76 -2.72
C ALA A 114 0.39 -3.05 -3.41
N TYR A 115 1.61 -3.47 -3.11
CA TYR A 115 2.13 -4.72 -3.67
C TYR A 115 1.46 -5.92 -3.00
N PRO A 116 0.93 -6.90 -3.75
CA PRO A 116 0.49 -8.18 -3.19
C PRO A 116 1.60 -8.79 -2.32
N TYR A 117 1.26 -9.25 -1.14
CA TYR A 117 2.19 -9.78 -0.12
C TYR A 117 3.28 -8.79 0.33
N GLY A 118 3.23 -7.54 -0.14
CA GLY A 118 4.28 -6.54 0.08
C GLY A 118 5.55 -6.76 -0.73
N GLU A 119 5.53 -7.65 -1.71
CA GLU A 119 6.69 -8.12 -2.48
C GLU A 119 6.89 -7.31 -3.75
N THR A 120 8.14 -6.94 -4.02
CA THR A 120 8.51 -6.12 -5.18
C THR A 120 10.00 -6.25 -5.50
N SER A 121 10.44 -5.64 -6.61
CA SER A 121 11.83 -5.50 -7.01
C SER A 121 12.13 -4.09 -7.52
N GLU A 122 13.40 -3.79 -7.72
CA GLU A 122 13.83 -2.50 -8.26
C GLU A 122 13.27 -2.24 -9.66
N GLU A 123 13.21 -3.28 -10.49
CA GLU A 123 12.63 -3.22 -11.83
C GLU A 123 11.13 -2.86 -11.78
N ILE A 124 10.41 -3.38 -10.79
CA ILE A 124 8.98 -3.10 -10.60
C ILE A 124 8.76 -1.65 -10.14
N PHE A 125 9.69 -1.05 -9.38
CA PHE A 125 9.61 0.39 -9.04
C PHE A 125 9.56 1.27 -10.28
N GLN A 126 10.35 0.93 -11.31
CA GLN A 126 10.33 1.69 -12.57
C GLN A 126 8.98 1.55 -13.29
N ILE A 127 8.40 0.34 -13.30
CA ILE A 127 7.06 0.11 -13.86
C ILE A 127 6.02 0.99 -13.13
N MET A 128 6.07 1.07 -11.79
CA MET A 128 5.14 1.94 -11.04
C MET A 128 5.26 3.40 -11.49
N LYS A 129 6.48 3.90 -11.73
CA LYS A 129 6.70 5.26 -12.24
C LYS A 129 6.13 5.45 -13.65
N ASP A 130 6.41 4.51 -14.55
CA ASP A 130 5.99 4.57 -15.96
C ASP A 130 4.46 4.56 -16.09
N TYR A 131 3.77 3.88 -15.17
CA TYR A 131 2.30 3.85 -15.10
C TYR A 131 1.70 4.96 -14.20
N ASN A 132 2.50 5.98 -13.83
CA ASN A 132 2.08 7.18 -13.09
C ASN A 132 1.55 6.92 -11.66
N TYR A 133 1.87 5.79 -11.05
CA TYR A 133 1.66 5.66 -9.63
C TYR A 133 2.57 6.65 -8.88
N LYS A 134 2.03 7.33 -7.88
CA LYS A 134 2.76 8.32 -7.08
C LYS A 134 3.41 7.70 -5.86
N VAL A 135 2.77 6.69 -5.32
CA VAL A 135 3.19 6.00 -4.10
C VAL A 135 2.86 4.52 -4.21
N ALA A 136 3.79 3.66 -3.76
CA ALA A 136 3.54 2.24 -3.65
C ALA A 136 3.95 1.72 -2.26
N PHE A 137 3.13 0.82 -1.70
CA PHE A 137 3.25 0.31 -0.35
C PHE A 137 3.65 -1.16 -0.33
N GLY A 138 4.67 -1.48 0.49
CA GLY A 138 4.99 -2.84 0.90
C GLY A 138 4.18 -3.29 2.11
N GLN A 139 4.61 -4.39 2.73
CA GLN A 139 4.06 -4.90 4.01
C GLN A 139 5.17 -5.11 5.06
N HIS A 140 6.38 -4.63 4.81
CA HIS A 140 7.43 -4.61 5.81
C HIS A 140 7.11 -3.57 6.89
N SER A 141 7.26 -3.96 8.16
CA SER A 141 6.95 -3.07 9.29
C SER A 141 7.94 -1.91 9.37
N GLY A 142 7.43 -0.70 9.47
CA GLY A 142 8.24 0.50 9.58
C GLY A 142 7.41 1.78 9.59
N VAL A 143 8.05 2.88 9.94
CA VAL A 143 7.47 4.23 9.94
C VAL A 143 7.97 4.98 8.71
N ILE A 144 7.07 5.62 7.99
CA ILE A 144 7.42 6.47 6.85
C ILE A 144 8.13 7.72 7.35
N ASN A 145 9.25 8.06 6.75
CA ASN A 145 10.04 9.25 7.04
C ASN A 145 10.62 9.86 5.75
N GLU A 146 11.39 10.92 5.88
CA GLU A 146 11.97 11.67 4.75
C GLU A 146 12.94 10.87 3.86
N THR A 147 13.48 9.75 4.36
CA THR A 147 14.39 8.87 3.60
C THR A 147 13.65 7.69 2.96
N SER A 148 12.35 7.58 3.17
CA SER A 148 11.57 6.44 2.66
C SER A 148 11.46 6.47 1.14
N ASN A 149 11.63 5.30 0.51
CA ASN A 149 11.38 5.15 -0.92
C ASN A 149 9.88 5.22 -1.20
N MET A 150 9.42 6.23 -1.95
CA MET A 150 8.01 6.43 -2.29
C MET A 150 7.39 5.25 -3.05
N TYR A 151 8.20 4.42 -3.68
CA TYR A 151 7.74 3.20 -4.37
C TYR A 151 7.89 1.93 -3.54
N TYR A 152 8.25 2.06 -2.23
CA TYR A 152 8.28 0.94 -1.29
C TYR A 152 8.10 1.44 0.15
N LEU A 153 6.97 2.08 0.40
CA LEU A 153 6.65 2.58 1.74
C LEU A 153 6.28 1.44 2.70
N PRO A 154 6.79 1.48 3.93
CA PRO A 154 6.47 0.47 4.94
C PRO A 154 5.04 0.60 5.45
N ARG A 155 4.47 -0.53 5.90
CA ARG A 155 3.19 -0.58 6.62
C ARG A 155 3.26 -1.62 7.74
N PHE A 156 2.68 -1.33 8.89
CA PHE A 156 2.46 -2.33 9.93
C PHE A 156 1.22 -3.16 9.57
N SER A 157 1.43 -4.39 9.13
CA SER A 157 0.34 -5.31 8.81
C SER A 157 -0.39 -5.74 10.07
N LEU A 158 -1.71 -5.61 10.07
CA LEU A 158 -2.64 -6.06 11.09
C LEU A 158 -3.59 -7.09 10.47
N ASN A 159 -3.78 -8.22 11.12
CA ASN A 159 -4.72 -9.27 10.73
C ASN A 159 -5.19 -10.01 11.99
N GLU A 160 -6.00 -11.05 11.86
CA GLU A 160 -6.53 -11.81 13.00
C GLU A 160 -5.44 -12.34 13.93
N LYS A 161 -4.29 -12.71 13.40
CA LYS A 161 -3.15 -13.19 14.19
C LYS A 161 -2.32 -12.06 14.81
N TYR A 162 -2.27 -10.92 14.14
CA TYR A 162 -1.42 -9.77 14.49
C TYR A 162 -2.24 -8.49 14.74
N GLY A 163 -3.51 -8.60 15.14
CA GLY A 163 -4.43 -7.49 15.40
C GLY A 163 -4.57 -7.11 16.87
N GLU A 164 -3.74 -7.66 17.76
CA GLU A 164 -3.78 -7.35 19.20
C GLU A 164 -3.56 -5.86 19.46
N ILE A 165 -4.30 -5.33 20.45
CA ILE A 165 -4.29 -3.90 20.78
C ILE A 165 -2.88 -3.36 21.09
N ASP A 166 -2.03 -4.17 21.70
CA ASP A 166 -0.66 -3.76 22.01
C ASP A 166 0.20 -3.62 20.74
N ARG A 167 -0.04 -4.43 19.72
CA ARG A 167 0.60 -4.26 18.41
C ARG A 167 0.10 -2.99 17.71
N VAL A 168 -1.19 -2.68 17.79
CA VAL A 168 -1.75 -1.44 17.25
C VAL A 168 -1.14 -0.23 17.95
N LYS A 169 -1.04 -0.25 19.29
CA LYS A 169 -0.39 0.80 20.07
C LYS A 169 1.08 0.95 19.68
N PHE A 170 1.82 -0.16 19.57
CA PHE A 170 3.22 -0.17 19.12
C PHE A 170 3.35 0.49 17.74
N ALA A 171 2.57 0.06 16.75
CA ALA A 171 2.59 0.64 15.41
C ALA A 171 2.28 2.14 15.43
N ALA A 172 1.26 2.55 16.18
CA ALA A 172 0.80 3.95 16.28
C ALA A 172 1.78 4.89 17.01
N THR A 173 2.64 4.35 17.87
CA THR A 173 3.60 5.14 18.67
C THR A 173 5.05 4.97 18.23
N SER A 174 5.31 4.11 17.24
CA SER A 174 6.65 3.92 16.69
C SER A 174 7.18 5.20 16.05
N LYS A 175 8.44 5.47 16.23
CA LYS A 175 9.15 6.59 15.60
C LYS A 175 10.00 6.09 14.44
N GLY A 176 10.05 6.87 13.37
CA GLY A 176 10.90 6.55 12.22
C GLY A 176 12.39 6.68 12.60
N LEU A 177 13.16 5.69 12.20
CA LEU A 177 14.63 5.78 12.23
C LEU A 177 15.07 6.29 10.86
N GLY A 178 15.61 7.50 10.80
CA GLY A 178 16.18 8.05 9.56
C GLY A 178 17.45 7.28 9.19
N VAL A 179 17.39 6.52 8.11
CA VAL A 179 18.54 5.80 7.55
C VAL A 179 18.74 6.17 6.10
N TYR A 180 19.98 6.17 5.64
CA TYR A 180 20.37 6.37 4.25
C TYR A 180 21.50 5.42 3.88
N ASP A 181 21.88 5.35 2.61
CA ASP A 181 22.89 4.41 2.09
C ASP A 181 22.55 2.95 2.42
N PHE A 182 21.27 2.59 2.36
CA PHE A 182 20.83 1.24 2.68
C PHE A 182 21.33 0.22 1.65
N ILE A 183 21.99 -0.85 2.12
CA ILE A 183 22.48 -1.95 1.29
C ILE A 183 21.89 -3.28 1.81
N PRO A 184 21.32 -4.13 0.98
CA PRO A 184 21.04 -3.93 -0.44
C PRO A 184 19.86 -2.98 -0.68
N ILE A 185 19.94 -2.17 -1.74
CA ILE A 185 18.83 -1.29 -2.16
C ILE A 185 17.70 -2.15 -2.75
N ASN A 186 18.07 -3.19 -3.51
CA ASN A 186 17.11 -4.11 -4.11
C ASN A 186 16.58 -5.07 -3.04
N PRO A 187 15.25 -5.16 -2.83
CA PRO A 187 14.66 -6.12 -1.90
C PRO A 187 14.86 -7.59 -2.34
N THR A 188 15.17 -7.83 -3.62
CA THR A 188 15.53 -9.16 -4.11
C THR A 188 17.00 -9.43 -3.88
N ILE A 189 17.32 -10.37 -3.00
CA ILE A 189 18.69 -10.77 -2.66
C ILE A 189 19.25 -11.66 -3.77
N LYS A 190 20.38 -11.24 -4.40
CA LYS A 190 21.07 -12.00 -5.45
C LYS A 190 22.27 -12.81 -4.94
N GLU A 191 22.79 -12.46 -3.76
CA GLU A 191 23.95 -13.12 -3.13
C GLU A 191 23.58 -13.55 -1.70
N ASN A 192 24.08 -14.74 -1.28
CA ASN A 192 23.84 -15.28 0.06
C ASN A 192 25.15 -15.76 0.69
N PRO A 193 25.59 -15.20 1.84
CA PRO A 193 24.94 -14.12 2.60
C PRO A 193 25.05 -12.76 1.91
N PRO A 194 24.00 -11.91 2.00
CA PRO A 194 24.08 -10.55 1.48
C PRO A 194 24.95 -9.68 2.37
N PHE A 195 25.61 -8.69 1.77
CA PHE A 195 26.20 -7.60 2.55
C PHE A 195 25.06 -6.65 3.00
N ILE A 196 24.98 -6.35 4.29
CA ILE A 196 23.97 -5.45 4.85
C ILE A 196 24.68 -4.25 5.45
N GLY A 197 24.23 -3.05 5.10
CA GLY A 197 24.77 -1.81 5.62
C GLY A 197 23.76 -0.67 5.54
N PHE A 198 23.90 0.33 6.38
CA PHE A 198 23.18 1.59 6.34
C PHE A 198 23.93 2.65 7.14
N SER A 199 23.64 3.92 6.84
CA SER A 199 24.10 5.07 7.62
C SER A 199 22.90 5.67 8.37
N LEU A 200 23.13 6.14 9.59
CA LEU A 200 22.11 6.83 10.39
C LEU A 200 22.15 8.33 10.10
N LEU A 201 20.99 8.95 9.90
CA LEU A 201 20.88 10.40 10.04
C LEU A 201 21.19 10.78 11.48
N ASP A 202 22.03 11.83 11.64
CA ASP A 202 22.43 12.33 12.95
C ASP A 202 21.20 12.94 13.66
N GLN A 203 20.40 12.06 14.27
CA GLN A 203 19.28 12.50 15.09
C GLN A 203 19.86 12.94 16.44
N LYS A 204 19.87 14.24 16.71
CA LYS A 204 19.90 14.69 18.10
C LYS A 204 18.71 14.05 18.79
N LEU A 205 18.97 12.97 19.52
CA LEU A 205 17.98 12.32 20.39
C LEU A 205 17.54 13.38 21.42
N SER A 206 16.42 14.00 21.17
CA SER A 206 15.76 14.94 22.07
C SER A 206 14.73 14.21 22.92
#